data_60cfcaa4c5aba20f0792b8142d766347
#
_entry.id   60cfcaa4c5aba20f0792b8142d766347
#
_cell.length_a   1.000
_cell.length_b   1.000
_cell.length_c   1.000
_cell.angle_alpha   90.00
_cell.angle_beta   90.00
_cell.angle_gamma   90.00
#
_symmetry.space_group_name_H-M   'P 1'
#
loop_
_entity.id
_entity.type
_entity.pdbx_description
1 polymer ?
#
loop_
_entity_poly.entity_id
_entity_poly.type
_entity_poly.pdbx_seq_one_letter_code
_entity_poly.pdbx_strand_id
1 'polypeptide(L)'
;MSSSEKISAETFEYNKTPPAPPAPPASTACGVRTTDYPSIKNAPLPAEGPGSGSFNNLLLGGALFIVPYWLKYKVGGGFWTFLFFACITSFPILMAFWATLSRIGARINEKTKLPGKGVEHYLKFKDAEDAKKYSGQNKIPMETFHEMYFEGKVEFKMDCLEAMELRHDWASWGFTISLFRFFLLGFIPEILVHSRSQDEEQVRDHYDRGDDFYAWFLGPRMIYTSGIISDINKAESLEEIQDNKLKVVCEKIGVKPGDRMLDIGCGWGTLAKYASVNHGAHVTGITLGRNQTKWGNDGLRRAGIPEEQSNILCMDYRDIPVPEGGYKVITCLEMAEHVGVKYFTSFLRQVYGMLDDDGCFLLQIAGLRKSWQFEDLIWGLFMNKYIFPGADASTPLGFFVGSLESAGFEVWHIDTHGVHYSTTLWYWYRNWMVNKEKVIAKYGERWFKIWEYFLAYSIIISRQGGATVYQITLHKNLNAYHRVEDIPRHHGFQGALKAPHDGFVPTWSTTGRKGLGMNGDEEKGGDPNDDDDEDDEAKRRRGRKLKEKIKEDM
;
A
#
# COMPACT_ATOMS: atom_id res chain seq x y z
N MET A 1 21.78 32.82 -0.60
CA MET A 1 20.85 33.20 0.48
C MET A 1 19.51 32.57 0.15
N SER A 2 19.26 31.40 0.67
CA SER A 2 18.03 30.62 0.48
C SER A 2 17.17 30.85 1.73
N SER A 3 16.08 31.55 1.56
CA SER A 3 15.05 31.68 2.59
C SER A 3 14.26 30.36 2.65
N SER A 4 14.64 29.47 3.56
CA SER A 4 13.79 28.36 3.96
C SER A 4 12.63 28.95 4.78
N GLU A 5 11.47 29.19 4.16
CA GLU A 5 10.27 29.46 4.92
C GLU A 5 9.93 28.25 5.78
N LYS A 6 10.06 28.43 7.09
CA LYS A 6 9.57 27.49 8.10
C LYS A 6 8.03 27.42 7.96
N ILE A 7 7.54 26.38 7.34
CA ILE A 7 6.11 26.06 7.36
C ILE A 7 5.83 25.42 8.72
N SER A 8 5.30 26.18 9.66
CA SER A 8 4.82 25.65 10.93
C SER A 8 3.62 24.72 10.71
N ALA A 9 3.44 23.73 11.57
CA ALA A 9 2.28 22.81 11.53
C ALA A 9 0.93 23.56 11.59
N GLU A 10 0.94 24.81 11.99
CA GLU A 10 -0.23 25.70 12.07
C GLU A 10 -0.70 26.27 10.73
N THR A 11 0.16 26.28 9.70
CA THR A 11 -0.21 26.76 8.37
C THR A 11 -0.93 25.73 7.51
N PHE A 12 -1.12 24.51 8.00
CA PHE A 12 -2.04 23.59 7.37
C PHE A 12 -3.47 24.03 7.65
N GLU A 13 -4.00 24.89 6.78
CA GLU A 13 -5.43 25.23 6.77
C GLU A 13 -6.25 23.99 6.36
N TYR A 14 -6.39 23.03 7.27
CA TYR A 14 -7.43 21.99 7.18
C TYR A 14 -8.85 22.57 7.28
N ASN A 15 -8.97 23.89 7.31
CA ASN A 15 -10.19 24.61 7.60
C ASN A 15 -11.18 24.69 6.43
N LYS A 16 -10.77 24.28 5.25
CA LYS A 16 -11.72 24.04 4.16
C LYS A 16 -11.83 22.54 4.00
N THR A 17 -12.75 21.94 4.74
CA THR A 17 -13.35 20.68 4.30
C THR A 17 -13.56 20.81 2.80
N PRO A 18 -12.97 19.94 1.96
CA PRO A 18 -13.28 19.95 0.53
C PRO A 18 -14.79 20.04 0.41
N PRO A 19 -15.35 20.81 -0.55
CA PRO A 19 -16.78 20.85 -0.74
C PRO A 19 -17.25 19.40 -0.73
N ALA A 20 -18.26 19.13 0.10
CA ALA A 20 -18.78 17.77 0.25
C ALA A 20 -18.91 17.18 -1.16
N PRO A 21 -18.35 16.00 -1.43
CA PRO A 21 -18.47 15.39 -2.74
C PRO A 21 -19.95 15.43 -3.11
N PRO A 22 -20.31 15.63 -4.39
CA PRO A 22 -21.71 15.56 -4.80
C PRO A 22 -22.29 14.29 -4.20
N ALA A 23 -23.46 14.39 -3.58
CA ALA A 23 -24.09 13.28 -2.90
C ALA A 23 -23.98 12.03 -3.78
N PRO A 24 -23.45 10.92 -3.28
CA PRO A 24 -23.34 9.72 -4.09
C PRO A 24 -24.75 9.35 -4.59
N PRO A 25 -24.87 8.78 -5.79
CA PRO A 25 -26.16 8.25 -6.24
C PRO A 25 -26.70 7.35 -5.13
N ALA A 26 -28.02 7.35 -4.93
CA ALA A 26 -28.73 6.75 -3.79
C ALA A 26 -28.32 5.28 -3.44
N SER A 27 -27.64 4.58 -4.34
CA SER A 27 -27.11 3.24 -4.15
C SER A 27 -25.73 3.15 -3.47
N THR A 28 -25.09 4.28 -3.10
CA THR A 28 -23.74 4.31 -2.54
C THR A 28 -23.58 5.44 -1.52
N ALA A 29 -24.33 5.36 -0.44
CA ALA A 29 -24.33 6.37 0.62
C ALA A 29 -22.96 6.57 1.30
N CYS A 30 -22.08 5.57 1.24
CA CYS A 30 -20.73 5.61 1.82
C CYS A 30 -19.64 6.22 0.91
N GLY A 31 -19.99 6.87 -0.21
CA GLY A 31 -19.01 7.49 -1.11
C GLY A 31 -18.32 6.52 -2.08
N VAL A 32 -18.61 5.23 -2.04
CA VAL A 32 -18.12 4.27 -3.04
C VAL A 32 -18.81 4.53 -4.37
N ARG A 33 -18.07 5.10 -5.31
CA ARG A 33 -18.61 5.35 -6.65
C ARG A 33 -18.73 4.04 -7.42
N THR A 34 -19.95 3.73 -7.85
CA THR A 34 -20.19 2.71 -8.87
C THR A 34 -20.34 3.37 -10.23
N THR A 35 -20.02 2.61 -11.27
CA THR A 35 -20.24 3.05 -12.65
C THR A 35 -21.45 2.34 -13.24
N ASP A 36 -22.10 2.97 -14.19
CA ASP A 36 -23.17 2.38 -14.99
C ASP A 36 -22.64 1.43 -16.08
N TYR A 37 -21.33 1.40 -16.29
CA TYR A 37 -20.68 0.57 -17.30
C TYR A 37 -20.33 -0.82 -16.74
N PRO A 38 -21.01 -1.90 -17.22
CA PRO A 38 -20.78 -3.26 -16.74
C PRO A 38 -19.37 -3.79 -16.90
N SER A 39 -18.56 -3.24 -17.85
CA SER A 39 -17.15 -3.61 -18.03
C SER A 39 -16.32 -3.45 -16.77
N ILE A 40 -16.68 -2.48 -15.94
CA ILE A 40 -16.00 -2.23 -14.68
C ILE A 40 -16.50 -3.15 -13.58
N LYS A 41 -17.73 -3.65 -13.72
CA LYS A 41 -18.35 -4.63 -12.80
C LYS A 41 -17.94 -6.06 -13.11
N ASN A 42 -17.64 -6.33 -14.36
CA ASN A 42 -17.33 -7.65 -14.85
C ASN A 42 -15.94 -7.64 -15.46
N ALA A 43 -14.94 -7.83 -14.60
CA ALA A 43 -13.66 -8.21 -15.14
C ALA A 43 -13.88 -9.40 -16.09
N PRO A 44 -13.20 -9.44 -17.22
CA PRO A 44 -13.24 -10.61 -18.06
C PRO A 44 -12.88 -11.84 -17.25
N LEU A 45 -13.33 -12.98 -17.71
CA LEU A 45 -13.16 -14.30 -17.11
C LEU A 45 -11.77 -14.53 -16.51
N PRO A 46 -11.64 -15.45 -15.55
CA PRO A 46 -10.45 -15.59 -14.75
C PRO A 46 -9.21 -15.67 -15.60
N ALA A 47 -8.33 -14.77 -15.33
CA ALA A 47 -6.92 -14.88 -15.49
C ALA A 47 -6.42 -15.22 -16.89
N GLU A 48 -6.14 -14.20 -17.63
CA GLU A 48 -5.50 -14.26 -18.93
C GLU A 48 -3.98 -14.10 -18.84
N GLY A 49 -3.47 -13.82 -17.65
CA GLY A 49 -2.06 -13.61 -17.38
C GLY A 49 -1.35 -14.86 -16.84
N PRO A 50 -0.08 -14.74 -16.44
CA PRO A 50 0.77 -15.87 -16.03
C PRO A 50 0.28 -16.68 -14.83
N GLY A 51 -0.57 -16.11 -14.01
CA GLY A 51 -1.18 -16.80 -12.87
C GLY A 51 -2.43 -17.62 -13.22
N SER A 52 -2.81 -17.64 -14.48
CA SER A 52 -4.07 -18.19 -15.00
C SER A 52 -3.89 -19.59 -15.54
N GLY A 53 -4.93 -20.40 -15.40
CA GLY A 53 -5.04 -21.67 -16.10
C GLY A 53 -5.15 -21.54 -17.63
N SER A 54 -5.42 -20.34 -18.14
CA SER A 54 -5.46 -20.05 -19.58
C SER A 54 -4.09 -19.75 -20.16
N PHE A 55 -3.10 -19.41 -19.31
CA PHE A 55 -1.73 -19.15 -19.75
C PHE A 55 -1.00 -20.47 -19.96
N ASN A 56 -0.71 -20.79 -21.19
CA ASN A 56 -0.13 -22.08 -21.55
C ASN A 56 1.40 -22.11 -21.31
N ASN A 57 1.79 -22.36 -20.07
CA ASN A 57 3.21 -22.54 -19.71
C ASN A 57 3.89 -23.71 -20.41
N LEU A 58 3.12 -24.74 -20.80
CA LEU A 58 3.67 -25.87 -21.58
C LEU A 58 4.07 -25.42 -22.98
N LEU A 59 3.27 -24.55 -23.61
CA LEU A 59 3.62 -23.99 -24.92
C LEU A 59 4.87 -23.11 -24.83
N LEU A 60 4.97 -22.27 -23.80
CA LEU A 60 6.17 -21.47 -23.54
C LEU A 60 7.40 -22.36 -23.28
N GLY A 61 7.28 -23.33 -22.40
CA GLY A 61 8.35 -24.28 -22.08
C GLY A 61 8.77 -25.08 -23.33
N GLY A 62 7.80 -25.53 -24.13
CA GLY A 62 8.03 -26.18 -25.40
C GLY A 62 8.81 -25.27 -26.37
N ALA A 63 8.42 -24.03 -26.53
CA ALA A 63 9.11 -23.07 -27.40
C ALA A 63 10.56 -22.82 -26.94
N LEU A 64 10.77 -22.64 -25.61
CA LEU A 64 12.08 -22.44 -25.01
C LEU A 64 13.02 -23.64 -25.16
N PHE A 65 12.50 -24.84 -25.38
CA PHE A 65 13.29 -26.05 -25.66
C PHE A 65 13.42 -26.33 -27.14
N ILE A 66 12.31 -26.33 -27.90
CA ILE A 66 12.26 -26.78 -29.29
C ILE A 66 13.04 -25.84 -30.22
N VAL A 67 12.94 -24.52 -30.01
CA VAL A 67 13.61 -23.54 -30.89
C VAL A 67 15.14 -23.64 -30.76
N PRO A 68 15.77 -23.62 -29.59
CA PRO A 68 17.22 -23.82 -29.48
C PRO A 68 17.67 -25.21 -29.97
N TYR A 69 16.84 -26.24 -29.69
CA TYR A 69 17.15 -27.59 -30.19
C TYR A 69 17.14 -27.68 -31.69
N TRP A 70 16.16 -27.07 -32.35
CA TRP A 70 16.08 -26.99 -33.83
C TRP A 70 17.27 -26.22 -34.42
N LEU A 71 17.66 -25.10 -33.82
CA LEU A 71 18.84 -24.33 -34.22
C LEU A 71 20.12 -25.16 -34.08
N LYS A 72 20.31 -25.82 -32.95
CA LYS A 72 21.42 -26.75 -32.71
C LYS A 72 21.44 -27.85 -33.77
N TYR A 73 20.28 -28.42 -34.13
CA TYR A 73 20.19 -29.46 -35.14
C TYR A 73 20.61 -28.95 -36.52
N LYS A 74 20.22 -27.73 -36.90
CA LYS A 74 20.57 -27.08 -38.19
C LYS A 74 22.05 -26.75 -38.31
N VAL A 75 22.68 -26.30 -37.24
CA VAL A 75 24.10 -25.88 -37.23
C VAL A 75 25.04 -27.06 -36.96
N GLY A 76 24.53 -28.12 -36.34
CA GLY A 76 25.33 -29.21 -35.78
C GLY A 76 25.91 -28.83 -34.41
N GLY A 77 26.41 -29.81 -33.69
CA GLY A 77 27.05 -29.57 -32.40
C GLY A 77 26.43 -30.34 -31.23
N GLY A 78 27.07 -30.26 -30.07
CA GLY A 78 26.69 -30.97 -28.87
C GLY A 78 25.83 -30.18 -27.90
N PHE A 79 25.92 -30.54 -26.64
CA PHE A 79 25.20 -29.92 -25.52
C PHE A 79 25.50 -28.40 -25.40
N TRP A 80 26.75 -28.01 -25.54
CA TRP A 80 27.16 -26.60 -25.43
C TRP A 80 26.58 -25.71 -26.53
N THR A 81 26.43 -26.24 -27.72
CA THR A 81 25.74 -25.53 -28.86
C THR A 81 24.26 -25.32 -28.54
N PHE A 82 23.60 -26.33 -27.94
CA PHE A 82 22.22 -26.17 -27.46
C PHE A 82 22.13 -25.09 -26.39
N LEU A 83 23.01 -25.12 -25.38
CA LEU A 83 23.01 -24.15 -24.30
C LEU A 83 23.23 -22.72 -24.82
N PHE A 84 24.15 -22.55 -25.76
CA PHE A 84 24.39 -21.26 -26.42
C PHE A 84 23.12 -20.72 -27.09
N PHE A 85 22.45 -21.54 -27.90
CA PHE A 85 21.19 -21.12 -28.51
C PHE A 85 20.07 -20.92 -27.50
N ALA A 86 19.99 -21.74 -26.47
CA ALA A 86 19.03 -21.54 -25.40
C ALA A 86 19.21 -20.16 -24.71
N CYS A 87 20.44 -19.76 -24.41
CA CYS A 87 20.73 -18.45 -23.84
C CYS A 87 20.33 -17.30 -24.77
N ILE A 88 20.67 -17.38 -26.06
CA ILE A 88 20.39 -16.31 -27.02
C ILE A 88 18.90 -16.19 -27.36
N THR A 89 18.20 -17.33 -27.52
CA THR A 89 16.81 -17.34 -27.99
C THR A 89 15.77 -17.24 -26.89
N SER A 90 16.10 -17.55 -25.64
CA SER A 90 15.15 -17.55 -24.51
C SER A 90 14.47 -16.20 -24.34
N PHE A 91 15.24 -15.13 -24.37
CA PHE A 91 14.68 -13.80 -24.23
C PHE A 91 13.79 -13.37 -25.41
N PRO A 92 14.22 -13.48 -26.69
CA PRO A 92 13.34 -13.22 -27.83
C PRO A 92 12.07 -14.08 -27.84
N ILE A 93 12.16 -15.36 -27.47
CA ILE A 93 10.99 -16.25 -27.37
C ILE A 93 10.04 -15.76 -26.30
N LEU A 94 10.56 -15.44 -25.12
CA LEU A 94 9.76 -14.92 -23.99
C LEU A 94 9.03 -13.63 -24.40
N MET A 95 9.76 -12.69 -24.99
CA MET A 95 9.18 -11.43 -25.49
C MET A 95 8.09 -11.65 -26.53
N ALA A 96 8.36 -12.47 -27.54
CA ALA A 96 7.41 -12.74 -28.60
C ALA A 96 6.15 -13.44 -28.05
N PHE A 97 6.33 -14.40 -27.15
CA PHE A 97 5.25 -15.14 -26.53
C PHE A 97 4.33 -14.20 -25.71
N TRP A 98 4.92 -13.40 -24.82
CA TRP A 98 4.16 -12.48 -24.00
C TRP A 98 3.52 -11.35 -24.80
N ALA A 99 4.26 -10.76 -25.73
CA ALA A 99 3.72 -9.72 -26.61
C ALA A 99 2.54 -10.22 -27.44
N THR A 100 2.60 -11.47 -27.90
CA THR A 100 1.52 -12.08 -28.67
C THR A 100 0.32 -12.39 -27.78
N LEU A 101 0.53 -13.10 -26.67
CA LEU A 101 -0.57 -13.50 -25.79
C LEU A 101 -1.26 -12.33 -25.11
N SER A 102 -0.53 -11.27 -24.74
CA SER A 102 -1.14 -10.06 -24.18
C SER A 102 -2.09 -9.34 -25.14
N ARG A 103 -1.98 -9.59 -26.46
CA ARG A 103 -2.82 -8.98 -27.47
C ARG A 103 -3.96 -9.88 -27.94
N ILE A 104 -3.66 -11.18 -28.16
CA ILE A 104 -4.63 -12.11 -28.72
C ILE A 104 -5.29 -13.03 -27.68
N GLY A 105 -4.66 -13.22 -26.52
CA GLY A 105 -5.17 -14.07 -25.45
C GLY A 105 -6.16 -13.35 -24.53
N ALA A 106 -6.26 -12.03 -24.62
CA ALA A 106 -7.17 -11.25 -23.79
C ALA A 106 -8.62 -11.60 -24.09
N ARG A 107 -9.30 -12.17 -23.08
CA ARG A 107 -10.71 -12.52 -23.23
C ARG A 107 -11.57 -11.31 -23.00
N ILE A 108 -12.39 -10.96 -23.98
CA ILE A 108 -13.39 -9.91 -23.86
C ILE A 108 -14.65 -10.53 -23.25
N ASN A 109 -15.15 -9.96 -22.18
CA ASN A 109 -16.47 -10.32 -21.66
C ASN A 109 -17.54 -9.72 -22.58
N GLU A 110 -18.19 -10.56 -23.37
CA GLU A 110 -19.25 -10.15 -24.30
C GLU A 110 -20.47 -9.51 -23.62
N LYS A 111 -20.65 -9.75 -22.32
CA LYS A 111 -21.70 -9.10 -21.52
C LYS A 111 -21.34 -7.66 -21.12
N THR A 112 -20.11 -7.28 -21.33
CA THR A 112 -19.59 -5.96 -21.03
C THR A 112 -19.96 -4.98 -22.13
N LYS A 113 -20.68 -3.92 -21.77
CA LYS A 113 -21.06 -2.85 -22.68
C LYS A 113 -20.31 -1.58 -22.29
N LEU A 114 -19.38 -1.19 -23.15
CA LEU A 114 -18.71 0.11 -23.07
C LEU A 114 -19.41 1.10 -24.02
N PRO A 115 -19.21 2.41 -23.83
CA PRO A 115 -19.69 3.42 -24.79
C PRO A 115 -19.19 3.19 -26.22
N GLY A 116 -18.03 2.52 -26.39
CA GLY A 116 -17.43 2.22 -27.69
C GLY A 116 -16.93 3.46 -28.43
N LYS A 117 -16.63 4.53 -27.71
CA LYS A 117 -16.10 5.77 -28.29
C LYS A 117 -14.66 5.63 -28.72
N GLY A 118 -14.23 6.42 -29.71
CA GLY A 118 -12.83 6.48 -30.11
C GLY A 118 -11.93 7.13 -29.08
N VAL A 119 -10.62 6.85 -29.18
CA VAL A 119 -9.58 7.37 -28.26
C VAL A 119 -9.66 8.89 -28.12
N GLU A 120 -9.93 9.59 -29.20
CA GLU A 120 -10.06 11.06 -29.24
C GLU A 120 -11.23 11.61 -28.43
N HIS A 121 -12.16 10.77 -28.00
CA HIS A 121 -13.23 11.17 -27.07
C HIS A 121 -12.68 11.38 -25.67
N TYR A 122 -11.72 10.57 -25.26
CA TYR A 122 -11.15 10.54 -23.92
C TYR A 122 -9.86 11.34 -23.78
N LEU A 123 -9.03 11.32 -24.83
CA LEU A 123 -7.66 11.82 -24.80
C LEU A 123 -7.45 12.97 -25.79
N LYS A 124 -6.59 13.92 -25.40
CA LYS A 124 -6.10 15.01 -26.24
C LYS A 124 -4.57 14.93 -26.31
N PHE A 125 -4.05 14.59 -27.49
CA PHE A 125 -2.61 14.58 -27.75
C PHE A 125 -2.13 15.98 -28.14
N LYS A 126 -0.92 16.35 -27.70
CA LYS A 126 -0.28 17.62 -28.10
C LYS A 126 0.36 17.52 -29.48
N ASP A 127 0.87 16.33 -29.83
CA ASP A 127 1.47 16.05 -31.13
C ASP A 127 0.43 15.50 -32.12
N ALA A 128 0.50 15.95 -33.37
CA ALA A 128 -0.46 15.55 -34.41
C ALA A 128 -0.22 14.13 -34.95
N GLU A 129 1.03 13.65 -34.93
CA GLU A 129 1.35 12.28 -35.36
C GLU A 129 0.84 11.26 -34.31
N ASP A 130 1.02 11.56 -33.01
CA ASP A 130 0.48 10.76 -31.93
C ASP A 130 -1.05 10.75 -31.96
N ALA A 131 -1.69 11.90 -32.20
CA ALA A 131 -3.14 12.00 -32.35
C ALA A 131 -3.67 11.16 -33.53
N LYS A 132 -2.93 11.08 -34.62
CA LYS A 132 -3.28 10.25 -35.77
C LYS A 132 -3.05 8.76 -35.50
N LYS A 133 -1.96 8.45 -34.82
CA LYS A 133 -1.58 7.07 -34.45
C LYS A 133 -2.58 6.42 -33.52
N TYR A 134 -3.03 7.16 -32.50
CA TYR A 134 -3.97 6.71 -31.46
C TYR A 134 -5.34 7.37 -31.66
N SER A 135 -6.06 6.97 -32.71
CA SER A 135 -7.37 7.51 -33.05
C SER A 135 -8.38 6.38 -33.34
N GLY A 136 -9.65 6.68 -33.17
CA GLY A 136 -10.73 5.71 -33.35
C GLY A 136 -10.57 4.51 -32.43
N GLN A 137 -10.45 3.33 -32.99
CA GLN A 137 -10.24 2.08 -32.26
C GLN A 137 -8.75 1.70 -32.08
N ASN A 138 -7.82 2.54 -32.53
CA ASN A 138 -6.39 2.32 -32.33
C ASN A 138 -5.98 2.74 -30.92
N LYS A 139 -6.19 1.85 -29.97
CA LYS A 139 -5.96 2.08 -28.53
C LYS A 139 -4.48 2.28 -28.22
N ILE A 140 -4.20 3.18 -27.28
CA ILE A 140 -2.84 3.39 -26.78
C ILE A 140 -2.46 2.28 -25.77
N PRO A 141 -1.26 1.68 -25.84
CA PRO A 141 -0.78 0.81 -24.78
C PRO A 141 -0.70 1.57 -23.45
N MET A 142 -1.19 0.99 -22.36
CA MET A 142 -1.29 1.68 -21.07
C MET A 142 0.08 2.17 -20.56
N GLU A 143 1.14 1.40 -20.73
CA GLU A 143 2.49 1.82 -20.35
C GLU A 143 2.98 3.04 -21.17
N THR A 144 2.69 3.07 -22.48
CA THR A 144 2.98 4.24 -23.32
C THR A 144 2.17 5.45 -22.88
N PHE A 145 0.90 5.24 -22.50
CA PHE A 145 0.06 6.30 -21.94
C PHE A 145 0.68 6.88 -20.67
N HIS A 146 1.18 6.06 -19.74
CA HIS A 146 1.83 6.53 -18.52
C HIS A 146 2.94 7.53 -18.83
N GLU A 147 3.88 7.16 -19.71
CA GLU A 147 5.01 8.01 -20.06
C GLU A 147 4.55 9.32 -20.71
N MET A 148 3.63 9.24 -21.66
CA MET A 148 3.11 10.42 -22.38
C MET A 148 2.30 11.34 -21.44
N TYR A 149 1.51 10.78 -20.52
CA TYR A 149 0.68 11.55 -19.60
C TYR A 149 1.53 12.28 -18.56
N PHE A 150 2.52 11.60 -17.98
CA PHE A 150 3.38 12.19 -16.96
C PHE A 150 4.35 13.24 -17.55
N GLU A 151 4.68 13.13 -18.83
CA GLU A 151 5.44 14.15 -19.55
C GLU A 151 4.55 15.26 -20.14
N GLY A 152 3.26 15.19 -19.94
CA GLY A 152 2.31 16.18 -20.43
C GLY A 152 2.14 16.19 -21.94
N LYS A 153 2.43 15.08 -22.65
CA LYS A 153 2.23 14.92 -24.10
C LYS A 153 0.79 14.56 -24.46
N VAL A 154 0.07 13.98 -23.51
CA VAL A 154 -1.36 13.65 -23.61
C VAL A 154 -2.09 14.12 -22.36
N GLU A 155 -3.33 14.55 -22.53
CA GLU A 155 -4.20 15.04 -21.45
C GLU A 155 -5.55 14.31 -21.53
N PHE A 156 -6.20 14.11 -20.38
CA PHE A 156 -7.60 13.73 -20.35
C PHE A 156 -8.50 14.88 -20.77
N LYS A 157 -9.58 14.59 -21.49
CA LYS A 157 -10.64 15.55 -21.82
C LYS A 157 -11.74 15.64 -20.76
N MET A 158 -11.66 14.79 -19.73
CA MET A 158 -12.58 14.68 -18.62
C MET A 158 -11.80 14.43 -17.33
N ASP A 159 -12.47 14.26 -16.22
CA ASP A 159 -11.83 13.85 -14.96
C ASP A 159 -11.05 12.56 -15.13
N CYS A 160 -9.85 12.46 -14.52
CA CYS A 160 -8.96 11.30 -14.65
C CYS A 160 -9.65 10.01 -14.20
N LEU A 161 -10.34 10.02 -13.07
CA LEU A 161 -11.06 8.84 -12.57
C LEU A 161 -12.16 8.43 -13.55
N GLU A 162 -12.88 9.38 -14.11
CA GLU A 162 -13.95 9.14 -15.08
C GLU A 162 -13.42 8.52 -16.39
N ALA A 163 -12.33 9.06 -16.91
CA ALA A 163 -11.65 8.49 -18.08
C ALA A 163 -11.09 7.09 -17.81
N MET A 164 -10.53 6.86 -16.62
CA MET A 164 -9.99 5.57 -16.20
C MET A 164 -11.08 4.52 -15.97
N GLU A 165 -12.29 4.91 -15.56
CA GLU A 165 -13.45 4.01 -15.51
C GLU A 165 -13.77 3.42 -16.90
N LEU A 166 -13.50 4.17 -17.96
CA LEU A 166 -13.75 3.82 -19.35
C LEU A 166 -12.48 3.40 -20.11
N ARG A 167 -11.41 3.07 -19.39
CA ARG A 167 -10.08 2.78 -19.96
C ARG A 167 -10.06 1.71 -21.04
N HIS A 168 -10.99 0.77 -20.99
CA HIS A 168 -11.07 -0.30 -21.99
C HIS A 168 -11.54 0.20 -23.38
N ASP A 169 -12.07 1.42 -23.51
CA ASP A 169 -12.35 2.02 -24.81
C ASP A 169 -11.10 2.59 -25.48
N TRP A 170 -10.17 3.14 -24.70
CA TRP A 170 -9.04 3.90 -25.24
C TRP A 170 -7.66 3.28 -24.97
N ALA A 171 -7.52 2.39 -23.98
CA ALA A 171 -6.25 1.75 -23.62
C ALA A 171 -6.22 0.27 -24.02
N SER A 172 -5.00 -0.24 -24.22
CA SER A 172 -4.71 -1.65 -24.44
C SER A 172 -3.63 -2.14 -23.46
N TRP A 173 -3.62 -3.45 -23.18
CA TRP A 173 -2.75 -4.07 -22.19
C TRP A 173 -1.62 -4.88 -22.82
N GLY A 174 -1.30 -4.59 -24.09
CA GLY A 174 -0.22 -5.25 -24.79
C GLY A 174 1.15 -4.89 -24.22
N PHE A 175 2.02 -5.88 -24.09
CA PHE A 175 3.41 -5.64 -23.71
C PHE A 175 4.15 -4.84 -24.76
N THR A 176 4.82 -3.77 -24.33
CA THR A 176 5.70 -2.92 -25.14
C THR A 176 7.16 -3.32 -24.94
N ILE A 177 8.04 -2.91 -25.86
CA ILE A 177 9.49 -3.14 -25.71
C ILE A 177 10.02 -2.40 -24.48
N SER A 178 9.51 -1.19 -24.19
CA SER A 178 9.86 -0.40 -23.02
C SER A 178 9.50 -1.15 -21.73
N LEU A 179 8.33 -1.76 -21.65
CA LEU A 179 7.90 -2.56 -20.51
C LEU A 179 8.80 -3.78 -20.30
N PHE A 180 9.18 -4.49 -21.35
CA PHE A 180 10.13 -5.60 -21.26
C PHE A 180 11.50 -5.14 -20.78
N ARG A 181 11.98 -4.01 -21.30
CA ARG A 181 13.25 -3.43 -20.84
C ARG A 181 13.20 -3.10 -19.37
N PHE A 182 12.14 -2.46 -18.89
CA PHE A 182 11.95 -2.17 -17.47
C PHE A 182 11.89 -3.46 -16.64
N PHE A 183 11.13 -4.44 -17.06
CA PHE A 183 11.00 -5.72 -16.36
C PHE A 183 12.35 -6.43 -16.17
N LEU A 184 13.18 -6.45 -17.22
CA LEU A 184 14.47 -7.16 -17.18
C LEU A 184 15.59 -6.38 -16.51
N LEU A 185 15.68 -5.06 -16.76
CA LEU A 185 16.81 -4.25 -16.34
C LEU A 185 16.52 -3.43 -15.07
N GLY A 186 15.25 -3.29 -14.70
CA GLY A 186 14.80 -2.61 -13.50
C GLY A 186 14.27 -3.60 -12.46
N PHE A 187 13.12 -4.20 -12.74
CA PHE A 187 12.35 -4.99 -11.78
C PHE A 187 13.05 -6.27 -11.30
N ILE A 188 13.58 -7.10 -12.24
CA ILE A 188 14.27 -8.35 -11.85
C ILE A 188 15.52 -8.11 -11.00
N PRO A 189 16.44 -7.20 -11.36
CA PRO A 189 17.58 -6.88 -10.52
C PRO A 189 17.18 -6.38 -9.12
N GLU A 190 16.16 -5.55 -9.02
CA GLU A 190 15.66 -5.02 -7.74
C GLU A 190 15.16 -6.12 -6.81
N ILE A 191 14.43 -7.11 -7.33
CA ILE A 191 13.98 -8.28 -6.53
C ILE A 191 15.16 -9.16 -6.09
N LEU A 192 16.18 -9.33 -6.96
CA LEU A 192 17.30 -10.21 -6.68
C LEU A 192 18.31 -9.62 -5.70
N VAL A 193 18.51 -8.30 -5.75
CA VAL A 193 19.50 -7.56 -4.95
C VAL A 193 18.81 -6.74 -3.86
N HIS A 194 18.01 -7.40 -3.04
CA HIS A 194 17.35 -6.77 -1.90
C HIS A 194 18.33 -6.66 -0.73
N SER A 195 18.74 -5.44 -0.35
CA SER A 195 19.66 -5.20 0.77
C SER A 195 19.03 -4.26 1.80
N ARG A 196 19.44 -4.41 3.09
CA ARG A 196 18.94 -3.57 4.18
C ARG A 196 19.13 -2.06 3.93
N SER A 197 20.30 -1.65 3.41
CA SER A 197 20.56 -0.23 3.11
C SER A 197 19.67 0.30 1.99
N GLN A 198 19.35 -0.54 1.02
CA GLN A 198 18.46 -0.20 -0.09
C GLN A 198 17.01 -0.05 0.39
N ASP A 199 16.55 -0.96 1.28
CA ASP A 199 15.22 -0.85 1.90
C ASP A 199 15.08 0.45 2.68
N GLU A 200 16.08 0.78 3.51
CA GLU A 200 16.09 2.00 4.30
C GLU A 200 16.08 3.26 3.42
N GLU A 201 16.90 3.30 2.37
CA GLU A 201 16.98 4.43 1.44
C GLU A 201 15.67 4.61 0.66
N GLN A 202 15.14 3.54 0.07
CA GLN A 202 13.88 3.59 -0.71
C GLN A 202 12.69 4.02 0.14
N VAL A 203 12.57 3.49 1.37
CA VAL A 203 11.48 3.86 2.28
C VAL A 203 11.64 5.30 2.73
N ARG A 204 12.86 5.74 3.09
CA ARG A 204 13.11 7.14 3.48
C ARG A 204 12.84 8.11 2.33
N ASP A 205 13.34 7.86 1.14
CA ASP A 205 13.10 8.71 -0.04
C ASP A 205 11.62 8.82 -0.39
N HIS A 206 10.85 7.76 -0.13
CA HIS A 206 9.41 7.80 -0.34
C HIS A 206 8.70 8.65 0.72
N TYR A 207 8.96 8.43 2.02
CA TYR A 207 8.20 9.05 3.11
C TYR A 207 8.77 10.39 3.60
N ASP A 208 10.04 10.70 3.35
CA ASP A 208 10.67 11.96 3.75
C ASP A 208 10.52 13.10 2.70
N ARG A 209 9.64 12.95 1.73
CA ARG A 209 9.30 14.01 0.75
C ARG A 209 8.72 15.26 1.38
N GLY A 210 8.15 15.14 2.57
CA GLY A 210 7.55 16.20 3.36
C GLY A 210 6.16 15.80 3.86
N ASP A 211 5.88 16.11 5.13
CA ASP A 211 4.59 15.80 5.74
C ASP A 211 3.43 16.48 5.03
N ASP A 212 3.66 17.65 4.43
CA ASP A 212 2.66 18.39 3.67
C ASP A 212 2.20 17.63 2.41
N PHE A 213 3.11 16.94 1.72
CA PHE A 213 2.74 16.12 0.57
C PHE A 213 1.69 15.08 0.95
N TYR A 214 1.91 14.38 2.05
CA TYR A 214 0.99 13.36 2.56
C TYR A 214 -0.27 13.98 3.15
N ALA A 215 -0.12 15.05 3.93
CA ALA A 215 -1.24 15.73 4.56
C ALA A 215 -2.28 16.25 3.56
N TRP A 216 -1.85 16.66 2.36
CA TRP A 216 -2.76 17.18 1.31
C TRP A 216 -3.73 16.13 0.77
N PHE A 217 -3.48 14.83 0.95
CA PHE A 217 -4.45 13.82 0.54
C PHE A 217 -4.92 12.91 1.68
N LEU A 218 -4.09 12.63 2.69
CA LEU A 218 -4.45 11.77 3.83
C LEU A 218 -5.45 12.43 4.79
N GLY A 219 -5.48 13.74 4.84
CA GLY A 219 -6.28 14.47 5.82
C GLY A 219 -5.69 14.43 7.24
N PRO A 220 -6.42 14.93 8.26
CA PRO A 220 -5.88 15.20 9.59
C PRO A 220 -5.49 13.97 10.41
N ARG A 221 -5.97 12.79 10.04
CA ARG A 221 -5.60 11.55 10.71
C ARG A 221 -4.21 11.05 10.32
N MET A 222 -3.67 11.52 9.19
CA MET A 222 -2.36 11.07 8.68
C MET A 222 -2.23 9.55 8.64
N ILE A 223 -3.28 8.86 8.21
CA ILE A 223 -3.30 7.40 8.07
C ILE A 223 -3.19 7.05 6.59
N TYR A 224 -2.12 6.35 6.23
CA TYR A 224 -1.83 5.92 4.85
C TYR A 224 -2.14 4.43 4.63
N THR A 225 -3.27 4.00 5.16
CA THR A 225 -3.80 2.64 5.05
C THR A 225 -5.32 2.67 4.90
N SER A 226 -5.93 1.52 4.55
CA SER A 226 -7.37 1.42 4.35
C SER A 226 -8.19 1.81 5.58
N GLY A 227 -9.23 2.62 5.38
CA GLY A 227 -10.32 2.79 6.35
C GLY A 227 -11.34 1.67 6.28
N ILE A 228 -12.34 1.68 7.15
CA ILE A 228 -13.43 0.68 7.20
C ILE A 228 -14.78 1.40 7.21
N ILE A 229 -15.63 1.07 6.25
CA ILE A 229 -17.02 1.52 6.19
C ILE A 229 -17.81 0.74 7.26
N SER A 230 -18.50 1.44 8.15
CA SER A 230 -19.33 0.81 9.19
C SER A 230 -20.74 0.49 8.71
N ASP A 231 -21.32 1.39 7.93
CA ASP A 231 -22.68 1.26 7.40
C ASP A 231 -22.76 1.81 5.97
N ILE A 232 -23.16 0.96 5.04
CA ILE A 232 -23.32 1.33 3.62
C ILE A 232 -24.42 2.37 3.38
N ASN A 233 -25.32 2.59 4.33
CA ASN A 233 -26.41 3.56 4.24
C ASN A 233 -26.06 4.92 4.85
N LYS A 234 -24.87 5.02 5.45
CA LYS A 234 -24.37 6.25 6.06
C LYS A 234 -23.27 6.87 5.19
N ALA A 235 -23.35 8.17 4.97
CA ALA A 235 -22.27 8.95 4.37
C ALA A 235 -21.20 9.21 5.44
N GLU A 236 -20.21 8.34 5.55
CA GLU A 236 -19.09 8.48 6.48
C GLU A 236 -17.98 9.31 5.84
N SER A 237 -17.39 10.23 6.61
CA SER A 237 -16.20 10.98 6.22
C SER A 237 -14.95 10.10 6.18
N LEU A 238 -13.85 10.63 5.61
CA LEU A 238 -12.54 9.94 5.64
C LEU A 238 -12.10 9.66 7.08
N GLU A 239 -12.25 10.63 7.96
CA GLU A 239 -11.89 10.51 9.37
C GLU A 239 -12.72 9.42 10.07
N GLU A 240 -14.02 9.35 9.82
CA GLU A 240 -14.89 8.33 10.42
C GLU A 240 -14.50 6.92 9.97
N ILE A 241 -14.27 6.68 8.68
CA ILE A 241 -13.86 5.35 8.21
C ILE A 241 -12.47 4.95 8.70
N GLN A 242 -11.59 5.92 8.94
CA GLN A 242 -10.28 5.67 9.53
C GLN A 242 -10.37 5.40 11.04
N ASP A 243 -11.19 6.13 11.78
CA ASP A 243 -11.47 5.86 13.19
C ASP A 243 -12.12 4.49 13.38
N ASN A 244 -13.05 4.09 12.51
CA ASN A 244 -13.61 2.75 12.48
C ASN A 244 -12.52 1.68 12.34
N LYS A 245 -11.52 1.91 11.47
CA LYS A 245 -10.40 0.97 11.30
C LYS A 245 -9.56 0.87 12.57
N LEU A 246 -9.25 1.98 13.23
CA LEU A 246 -8.49 1.98 14.48
C LEU A 246 -9.24 1.19 15.57
N LYS A 247 -10.55 1.42 15.69
CA LYS A 247 -11.41 0.65 16.58
C LYS A 247 -11.36 -0.84 16.27
N VAL A 248 -11.60 -1.22 15.01
CA VAL A 248 -11.59 -2.63 14.57
C VAL A 248 -10.27 -3.32 14.89
N VAL A 249 -9.14 -2.65 14.64
CA VAL A 249 -7.82 -3.18 14.96
C VAL A 249 -7.70 -3.46 16.46
N CYS A 250 -7.99 -2.46 17.30
CA CYS A 250 -7.86 -2.60 18.75
C CYS A 250 -8.80 -3.68 19.34
N GLU A 251 -10.05 -3.75 18.84
CA GLU A 251 -11.01 -4.78 19.27
C GLU A 251 -10.57 -6.20 18.87
N LYS A 252 -10.08 -6.38 17.64
CA LYS A 252 -9.62 -7.69 17.17
C LYS A 252 -8.41 -8.22 17.94
N ILE A 253 -7.45 -7.35 18.26
CA ILE A 253 -6.29 -7.75 19.05
C ILE A 253 -6.60 -7.82 20.55
N GLY A 254 -7.77 -7.31 20.98
CA GLY A 254 -8.21 -7.34 22.37
C GLY A 254 -7.28 -6.58 23.32
N VAL A 255 -6.75 -5.44 22.87
CA VAL A 255 -5.82 -4.63 23.66
C VAL A 255 -6.49 -4.11 24.93
N LYS A 256 -5.82 -4.24 26.07
CA LYS A 256 -6.30 -3.86 27.40
C LYS A 256 -5.39 -2.80 28.04
N PRO A 257 -5.89 -2.07 29.05
CA PRO A 257 -5.05 -1.13 29.79
C PRO A 257 -3.82 -1.83 30.37
N GLY A 258 -2.65 -1.23 30.14
CA GLY A 258 -1.35 -1.76 30.60
C GLY A 258 -0.71 -2.80 29.68
N ASP A 259 -1.40 -3.27 28.63
CA ASP A 259 -0.80 -4.19 27.65
C ASP A 259 0.37 -3.53 26.90
N ARG A 260 1.45 -4.27 26.73
CA ARG A 260 2.57 -3.87 25.87
C ARG A 260 2.22 -4.17 24.41
N MET A 261 2.06 -3.11 23.63
CA MET A 261 1.74 -3.17 22.21
C MET A 261 2.95 -2.74 21.37
N LEU A 262 3.23 -3.49 20.32
CA LEU A 262 4.20 -3.12 19.27
C LEU A 262 3.44 -2.78 17.99
N ASP A 263 3.70 -1.62 17.38
CA ASP A 263 3.16 -1.21 16.08
C ASP A 263 4.30 -1.10 15.06
N ILE A 264 4.46 -2.14 14.24
CA ILE A 264 5.56 -2.26 13.26
C ILE A 264 5.17 -1.51 11.98
N GLY A 265 5.92 -0.46 11.65
CA GLY A 265 5.56 0.44 10.54
C GLY A 265 4.43 1.38 10.93
N CYS A 266 4.53 2.00 12.09
CA CYS A 266 3.46 2.82 12.69
C CYS A 266 3.13 4.12 11.93
N GLY A 267 3.89 4.46 10.86
CA GLY A 267 3.73 5.72 10.13
C GLY A 267 3.80 6.93 11.05
N TRP A 268 2.81 7.83 10.98
CA TRP A 268 2.71 9.01 11.84
C TRP A 268 2.20 8.73 13.26
N GLY A 269 2.15 7.47 13.70
CA GLY A 269 1.85 7.07 15.07
C GLY A 269 0.37 7.19 15.46
N THR A 270 -0.54 7.27 14.52
CA THR A 270 -1.96 7.50 14.82
C THR A 270 -2.61 6.32 15.54
N LEU A 271 -2.26 5.06 15.17
CA LEU A 271 -2.73 3.88 15.91
C LEU A 271 -2.13 3.84 17.31
N ALA A 272 -0.84 4.10 17.46
CA ALA A 272 -0.18 4.15 18.76
C ALA A 272 -0.87 5.16 19.69
N LYS A 273 -1.13 6.37 19.20
CA LYS A 273 -1.88 7.38 19.95
C LYS A 273 -3.30 6.91 20.28
N TYR A 274 -4.01 6.30 19.34
CA TYR A 274 -5.37 5.81 19.55
C TYR A 274 -5.42 4.73 20.63
N ALA A 275 -4.54 3.73 20.57
CA ALA A 275 -4.47 2.64 21.54
C ALA A 275 -4.08 3.15 22.94
N SER A 276 -3.14 4.09 23.03
CA SER A 276 -2.75 4.69 24.30
C SER A 276 -3.87 5.48 24.96
N VAL A 277 -4.59 6.31 24.17
CA VAL A 277 -5.64 7.20 24.67
C VAL A 277 -6.93 6.43 24.98
N ASN A 278 -7.35 5.50 24.11
CA ASN A 278 -8.66 4.86 24.23
C ASN A 278 -8.63 3.52 24.97
N HIS A 279 -7.48 2.86 25.01
CA HIS A 279 -7.34 1.55 25.65
C HIS A 279 -6.28 1.53 26.76
N GLY A 280 -5.58 2.63 27.03
CA GLY A 280 -4.56 2.69 28.09
C GLY A 280 -3.34 1.78 27.82
N ALA A 281 -3.08 1.44 26.57
CA ALA A 281 -1.96 0.59 26.18
C ALA A 281 -0.62 1.30 26.34
N HIS A 282 0.45 0.52 26.52
CA HIS A 282 1.84 0.96 26.45
C HIS A 282 2.37 0.62 25.06
N VAL A 283 2.50 1.61 24.16
CA VAL A 283 2.77 1.36 22.76
C VAL A 283 4.20 1.74 22.37
N THR A 284 4.91 0.79 21.77
CA THR A 284 6.16 1.05 21.04
C THR A 284 5.86 1.07 19.56
N GLY A 285 5.90 2.22 18.93
CA GLY A 285 5.76 2.35 17.48
C GLY A 285 7.14 2.36 16.80
N ILE A 286 7.26 1.70 15.64
CA ILE A 286 8.51 1.63 14.87
C ILE A 286 8.27 2.17 13.46
N THR A 287 9.11 3.08 13.02
CA THR A 287 9.14 3.57 11.64
C THR A 287 10.55 3.95 11.20
N LEU A 288 10.81 3.97 9.90
CA LEU A 288 12.09 4.44 9.33
C LEU A 288 12.09 5.95 9.05
N GLY A 289 10.91 6.59 9.00
CA GLY A 289 10.76 8.01 8.69
C GLY A 289 11.06 8.90 9.90
N ARG A 290 12.06 9.80 9.78
CA ARG A 290 12.37 10.75 10.86
C ARG A 290 11.22 11.72 11.12
N ASN A 291 10.63 12.25 10.05
CA ASN A 291 9.50 13.16 10.12
C ASN A 291 8.29 12.48 10.77
N GLN A 292 8.02 11.22 10.39
CA GLN A 292 6.97 10.40 11.00
C GLN A 292 7.19 10.19 12.49
N THR A 293 8.43 9.88 12.90
CA THR A 293 8.81 9.71 14.32
C THR A 293 8.55 10.97 15.12
N LYS A 294 9.01 12.12 14.62
CA LYS A 294 8.80 13.42 15.29
C LYS A 294 7.31 13.73 15.39
N TRP A 295 6.57 13.60 14.29
CA TRP A 295 5.12 13.85 14.26
C TRP A 295 4.37 12.97 15.27
N GLY A 296 4.66 11.67 15.31
CA GLY A 296 4.03 10.71 16.21
C GLY A 296 4.28 11.03 17.67
N ASN A 297 5.55 11.28 18.06
CA ASN A 297 5.90 11.65 19.43
C ASN A 297 5.30 13.00 19.84
N ASP A 298 5.28 13.99 18.94
CA ASP A 298 4.58 15.26 19.18
C ASP A 298 3.07 15.04 19.38
N GLY A 299 2.49 14.11 18.61
CA GLY A 299 1.10 13.72 18.75
C GLY A 299 0.78 13.05 20.09
N LEU A 300 1.66 12.17 20.58
CA LEU A 300 1.53 11.54 21.89
C LEU A 300 1.65 12.57 23.02
N ARG A 301 2.66 13.44 22.97
CA ARG A 301 2.85 14.52 23.96
C ARG A 301 1.65 15.47 24.02
N ARG A 302 1.11 15.91 22.89
CA ARG A 302 -0.10 16.74 22.83
C ARG A 302 -1.34 16.04 23.41
N ALA A 303 -1.37 14.71 23.39
CA ALA A 303 -2.44 13.92 24.01
C ALA A 303 -2.22 13.67 25.50
N GLY A 304 -1.14 14.18 26.10
CA GLY A 304 -0.80 13.96 27.50
C GLY A 304 -0.27 12.56 27.81
N ILE A 305 0.19 11.83 26.80
CA ILE A 305 0.76 10.48 26.96
C ILE A 305 2.25 10.63 27.24
N PRO A 306 2.74 10.17 28.42
CA PRO A 306 4.15 10.22 28.76
C PRO A 306 4.98 9.24 27.90
N GLU A 307 6.26 9.58 27.66
CA GLU A 307 7.17 8.77 26.83
C GLU A 307 7.38 7.36 27.38
N GLU A 308 7.31 7.20 28.70
CA GLU A 308 7.42 5.91 29.40
C GLU A 308 6.21 4.99 29.13
N GLN A 309 5.05 5.58 28.82
CA GLN A 309 3.87 4.82 28.43
C GLN A 309 3.92 4.46 26.96
N SER A 310 4.17 5.44 26.09
CA SER A 310 4.16 5.19 24.64
C SER A 310 5.12 6.12 23.90
N ASN A 311 5.85 5.54 22.95
CA ASN A 311 6.82 6.27 22.14
C ASN A 311 6.92 5.71 20.72
N ILE A 312 7.41 6.56 19.81
CA ILE A 312 7.73 6.19 18.45
C ILE A 312 9.24 6.21 18.27
N LEU A 313 9.81 5.12 17.75
CA LEU A 313 11.23 4.94 17.53
C LEU A 313 11.56 4.95 16.04
N CYS A 314 12.56 5.74 15.66
CA CYS A 314 13.09 5.74 14.29
C CYS A 314 14.12 4.63 14.15
N MET A 315 13.68 3.44 13.74
CA MET A 315 14.57 2.27 13.61
C MET A 315 14.05 1.25 12.62
N ASP A 316 14.95 0.38 12.17
CA ASP A 316 14.61 -0.78 11.36
C ASP A 316 13.89 -1.85 12.21
N TYR A 317 12.91 -2.54 11.62
CA TYR A 317 12.15 -3.60 12.31
C TYR A 317 13.06 -4.75 12.78
N ARG A 318 14.21 -4.95 12.16
CA ARG A 318 15.18 -5.98 12.53
C ARG A 318 15.88 -5.71 13.87
N ASP A 319 15.83 -4.47 14.34
CA ASP A 319 16.48 -4.00 15.58
C ASP A 319 15.48 -3.72 16.72
N ILE A 320 14.25 -4.18 16.62
CA ILE A 320 13.18 -3.92 17.62
C ILE A 320 13.60 -4.46 18.99
N PRO A 321 13.56 -3.63 20.07
CA PRO A 321 13.80 -4.09 21.42
C PRO A 321 12.66 -5.01 21.88
N VAL A 322 13.00 -6.16 22.46
CA VAL A 322 12.01 -7.11 22.98
C VAL A 322 12.01 -7.03 24.50
N PRO A 323 10.91 -6.61 25.13
CA PRO A 323 10.81 -6.61 26.59
C PRO A 323 10.72 -8.04 27.14
N GLU A 324 11.06 -8.21 28.41
CA GLU A 324 10.87 -9.50 29.10
C GLU A 324 9.40 -9.93 29.01
N GLY A 325 9.16 -11.19 28.60
CA GLY A 325 7.81 -11.72 28.33
C GLY A 325 7.20 -11.29 27.00
N GLY A 326 7.93 -10.53 26.16
CA GLY A 326 7.47 -10.14 24.84
C GLY A 326 6.40 -9.05 24.83
N TYR A 327 5.79 -8.85 23.67
CA TYR A 327 4.65 -7.94 23.46
C TYR A 327 3.33 -8.72 23.52
N LYS A 328 2.36 -8.20 24.28
CA LYS A 328 1.03 -8.81 24.38
C LYS A 328 0.25 -8.73 23.09
N VAL A 329 0.40 -7.63 22.39
CA VAL A 329 -0.22 -7.40 21.08
C VAL A 329 0.79 -6.81 20.11
N ILE A 330 0.76 -7.28 18.86
CA ILE A 330 1.59 -6.75 17.77
C ILE A 330 0.68 -6.38 16.61
N THR A 331 0.93 -5.23 16.00
CA THR A 331 0.30 -4.82 14.73
C THR A 331 1.35 -4.56 13.66
N CYS A 332 1.02 -4.89 12.42
CA CYS A 332 1.79 -4.53 11.23
C CYS A 332 0.79 -4.22 10.12
N LEU A 333 0.57 -2.91 9.86
CA LEU A 333 -0.48 -2.44 8.97
C LEU A 333 0.12 -1.86 7.69
N GLU A 334 0.11 -2.65 6.60
CA GLU A 334 0.59 -2.25 5.27
C GLU A 334 2.08 -1.78 5.27
N MET A 335 2.92 -2.48 6.04
CA MET A 335 4.38 -2.31 6.05
C MET A 335 5.10 -3.55 5.50
N ALA A 336 4.52 -4.74 5.69
CA ALA A 336 5.20 -6.00 5.37
C ALA A 336 5.42 -6.20 3.87
N GLU A 337 4.77 -5.41 3.01
CA GLU A 337 5.02 -5.32 1.56
C GLU A 337 6.46 -4.90 1.25
N HIS A 338 7.07 -4.11 2.12
CA HIS A 338 8.46 -3.64 1.99
C HIS A 338 9.50 -4.68 2.43
N VAL A 339 9.08 -5.76 3.11
CA VAL A 339 9.99 -6.84 3.52
C VAL A 339 10.44 -7.70 2.33
N GLY A 340 9.58 -7.78 1.30
CA GLY A 340 9.79 -8.62 0.12
C GLY A 340 9.54 -10.11 0.36
N VAL A 341 9.13 -10.82 -0.67
CA VAL A 341 8.71 -12.24 -0.62
C VAL A 341 9.80 -13.14 -0.04
N LYS A 342 11.06 -12.89 -0.37
CA LYS A 342 12.22 -13.69 0.05
C LYS A 342 12.40 -13.70 1.58
N TYR A 343 12.19 -12.58 2.23
CA TYR A 343 12.43 -12.41 3.67
C TYR A 343 11.16 -12.49 4.50
N PHE A 344 10.00 -12.59 3.87
CA PHE A 344 8.70 -12.53 4.54
C PHE A 344 8.54 -13.58 5.65
N THR A 345 8.86 -14.86 5.38
CA THR A 345 8.79 -15.90 6.42
C THR A 345 9.79 -15.68 7.56
N SER A 346 10.97 -15.11 7.27
CA SER A 346 11.95 -14.76 8.32
C SER A 346 11.43 -13.63 9.21
N PHE A 347 10.82 -12.61 8.62
CA PHE A 347 10.12 -11.54 9.33
C PHE A 347 9.02 -12.09 10.25
N LEU A 348 8.19 -12.99 9.74
CA LEU A 348 7.13 -13.61 10.54
C LEU A 348 7.67 -14.42 11.73
N ARG A 349 8.79 -15.13 11.56
CA ARG A 349 9.46 -15.83 12.67
C ARG A 349 10.01 -14.85 13.71
N GLN A 350 10.53 -13.70 13.29
CA GLN A 350 10.94 -12.64 14.20
C GLN A 350 9.75 -12.13 15.01
N VAL A 351 8.62 -11.82 14.35
CA VAL A 351 7.38 -11.40 15.02
C VAL A 351 6.89 -12.47 16.00
N TYR A 352 6.94 -13.75 15.60
CA TYR A 352 6.61 -14.88 16.47
C TYR A 352 7.44 -14.87 17.76
N GLY A 353 8.75 -14.64 17.64
CA GLY A 353 9.66 -14.58 18.79
C GLY A 353 9.44 -13.37 19.71
N MET A 354 8.93 -12.26 19.18
CA MET A 354 8.63 -11.05 19.96
C MET A 354 7.25 -11.07 20.63
N LEU A 355 6.33 -11.89 20.13
CA LEU A 355 4.97 -12.00 20.66
C LEU A 355 4.98 -12.82 21.95
N ASP A 356 4.19 -12.40 22.94
CA ASP A 356 3.87 -13.19 24.12
C ASP A 356 3.18 -14.51 23.70
N ASP A 357 3.29 -15.59 24.51
CA ASP A 357 2.74 -16.90 24.16
C ASP A 357 1.21 -16.90 24.04
N ASP A 358 0.51 -16.09 24.81
CA ASP A 358 -0.92 -15.87 24.70
C ASP A 358 -1.26 -14.53 24.01
N GLY A 359 -0.29 -13.98 23.28
CA GLY A 359 -0.41 -12.71 22.57
C GLY A 359 -1.19 -12.83 21.26
N CYS A 360 -1.61 -11.68 20.72
CA CYS A 360 -2.29 -11.56 19.45
C CYS A 360 -1.48 -10.72 18.46
N PHE A 361 -1.32 -11.21 17.24
CA PHE A 361 -0.72 -10.48 16.13
C PHE A 361 -1.76 -10.17 15.06
N LEU A 362 -1.84 -8.91 14.64
CA LEU A 362 -2.68 -8.49 13.52
C LEU A 362 -1.80 -8.00 12.38
N LEU A 363 -1.86 -8.74 11.28
CA LEU A 363 -1.22 -8.39 10.03
C LEU A 363 -2.26 -7.81 9.06
N GLN A 364 -2.04 -6.58 8.58
CA GLN A 364 -2.77 -6.02 7.45
C GLN A 364 -1.80 -5.85 6.29
N ILE A 365 -2.09 -6.48 5.13
CA ILE A 365 -1.16 -6.53 4.01
C ILE A 365 -1.91 -6.46 2.68
N ALA A 366 -1.38 -5.67 1.75
CA ALA A 366 -1.90 -5.56 0.40
C ALA A 366 -1.46 -6.73 -0.49
N GLY A 367 -2.33 -7.09 -1.43
CA GLY A 367 -2.03 -8.14 -2.40
C GLY A 367 -2.94 -8.10 -3.61
N LEU A 368 -2.60 -8.91 -4.60
CA LEU A 368 -3.39 -9.08 -5.82
C LEU A 368 -4.17 -10.40 -5.80
N ARG A 369 -5.23 -10.45 -6.61
CA ARG A 369 -5.93 -11.70 -6.88
C ARG A 369 -4.97 -12.73 -7.48
N LYS A 370 -5.15 -13.99 -7.13
CA LYS A 370 -4.34 -15.09 -7.69
C LYS A 370 -4.52 -15.22 -9.20
N SER A 371 -5.69 -14.91 -9.68
CA SER A 371 -6.06 -15.00 -11.10
C SER A 371 -5.70 -13.70 -11.82
N TRP A 372 -4.44 -13.48 -12.12
CA TRP A 372 -3.95 -12.27 -12.79
C TRP A 372 -4.52 -12.10 -14.19
N GLN A 373 -4.72 -10.84 -14.53
CA GLN A 373 -4.91 -10.37 -15.89
C GLN A 373 -3.68 -9.55 -16.34
N PHE A 374 -3.52 -9.35 -17.64
CA PHE A 374 -2.43 -8.50 -18.15
C PHE A 374 -2.53 -7.07 -17.59
N GLU A 375 -3.74 -6.59 -17.35
CA GLU A 375 -4.01 -5.33 -16.69
C GLU A 375 -3.40 -5.27 -15.29
N ASP A 376 -3.60 -6.31 -14.47
CA ASP A 376 -3.07 -6.38 -13.10
C ASP A 376 -1.54 -6.35 -13.09
N LEU A 377 -0.91 -7.02 -14.07
CA LEU A 377 0.54 -7.03 -14.20
C LEU A 377 1.10 -5.66 -14.59
N ILE A 378 0.47 -4.98 -15.56
CA ILE A 378 0.89 -3.62 -15.96
C ILE A 378 0.71 -2.65 -14.78
N TRP A 379 -0.36 -2.80 -14.01
CA TRP A 379 -0.58 -2.06 -12.78
C TRP A 379 0.53 -2.31 -11.74
N GLY A 380 0.86 -3.57 -11.46
CA GLY A 380 1.92 -3.93 -10.53
C GLY A 380 3.29 -3.35 -10.94
N LEU A 381 3.62 -3.40 -12.23
CA LEU A 381 4.85 -2.80 -12.76
C LEU A 381 4.83 -1.27 -12.70
N PHE A 382 3.67 -0.63 -12.89
CA PHE A 382 3.51 0.80 -12.66
C PHE A 382 3.76 1.17 -11.20
N MET A 383 3.17 0.43 -10.25
CA MET A 383 3.35 0.65 -8.82
C MET A 383 4.82 0.57 -8.42
N ASN A 384 5.52 -0.45 -8.88
CA ASN A 384 6.95 -0.61 -8.61
C ASN A 384 7.79 0.51 -9.26
N LYS A 385 7.48 0.89 -10.52
CA LYS A 385 8.27 1.91 -11.25
C LYS A 385 8.12 3.32 -10.70
N TYR A 386 6.93 3.70 -10.22
CA TYR A 386 6.61 5.12 -9.97
C TYR A 386 6.20 5.43 -8.53
N ILE A 387 5.62 4.47 -7.79
CA ILE A 387 5.01 4.73 -6.49
C ILE A 387 5.82 4.10 -5.36
N PHE A 388 5.99 2.78 -5.37
CA PHE A 388 6.65 2.02 -4.32
C PHE A 388 7.78 1.15 -4.88
N PRO A 389 8.91 1.72 -5.28
CA PRO A 389 10.06 0.92 -5.69
C PRO A 389 10.43 -0.08 -4.59
N GLY A 390 10.68 -1.32 -4.95
CA GLY A 390 11.07 -2.40 -4.03
C GLY A 390 9.94 -3.03 -3.21
N ALA A 391 8.75 -2.43 -3.12
CA ALA A 391 7.62 -3.04 -2.43
C ALA A 391 6.93 -4.11 -3.29
N ASP A 392 6.52 -5.20 -2.68
CA ASP A 392 5.76 -6.28 -3.33
C ASP A 392 4.33 -6.38 -2.78
N ALA A 393 3.40 -5.73 -3.46
CA ALA A 393 1.97 -5.85 -3.22
C ALA A 393 1.28 -6.78 -4.24
N SER A 394 2.04 -7.62 -4.96
CA SER A 394 1.52 -8.49 -6.02
C SER A 394 1.15 -9.91 -5.53
N THR A 395 1.43 -10.20 -4.28
CA THR A 395 1.31 -11.54 -3.69
C THR A 395 -0.16 -11.88 -3.36
N PRO A 396 -0.64 -13.09 -3.71
CA PRO A 396 -2.01 -13.51 -3.38
C PRO A 396 -2.12 -14.06 -1.95
N LEU A 397 -3.35 -14.02 -1.39
CA LEU A 397 -3.67 -14.47 -0.03
C LEU A 397 -3.08 -15.85 0.34
N GLY A 398 -3.14 -16.82 -0.56
CA GLY A 398 -2.65 -18.17 -0.27
C GLY A 398 -1.15 -18.24 0.06
N PHE A 399 -0.34 -17.33 -0.46
CA PHE A 399 1.07 -17.22 -0.08
C PHE A 399 1.23 -16.72 1.37
N PHE A 400 0.48 -15.68 1.74
CA PHE A 400 0.54 -15.13 3.09
C PHE A 400 0.12 -16.16 4.13
N VAL A 401 -1.01 -16.85 3.92
CA VAL A 401 -1.49 -17.90 4.82
C VAL A 401 -0.46 -19.01 4.98
N GLY A 402 0.08 -19.55 3.87
CA GLY A 402 1.11 -20.60 3.95
C GLY A 402 2.40 -20.15 4.64
N SER A 403 2.79 -18.89 4.51
CA SER A 403 3.97 -18.33 5.19
C SER A 403 3.72 -18.15 6.70
N LEU A 404 2.52 -17.72 7.09
CA LEU A 404 2.11 -17.55 8.48
C LEU A 404 2.09 -18.89 9.22
N GLU A 405 1.45 -19.91 8.65
CA GLU A 405 1.45 -21.28 9.21
C GLU A 405 2.87 -21.85 9.31
N SER A 406 3.71 -21.63 8.28
CA SER A 406 5.11 -22.07 8.27
C SER A 406 5.97 -21.35 9.32
N ALA A 407 5.57 -20.18 9.77
CA ALA A 407 6.22 -19.44 10.86
C ALA A 407 5.73 -19.84 12.25
N GLY A 408 4.71 -20.70 12.36
CA GLY A 408 4.18 -21.22 13.62
C GLY A 408 2.92 -20.51 14.13
N PHE A 409 2.31 -19.66 13.31
CA PHE A 409 1.06 -19.01 13.66
C PHE A 409 -0.16 -19.86 13.34
N GLU A 410 -1.21 -19.68 14.11
CA GLU A 410 -2.57 -20.09 13.79
C GLU A 410 -3.33 -18.87 13.27
N VAL A 411 -3.96 -19.04 12.10
CA VAL A 411 -4.82 -18.02 11.51
C VAL A 411 -6.22 -18.12 12.13
N TRP A 412 -6.63 -17.09 12.84
CA TRP A 412 -7.94 -17.06 13.46
C TRP A 412 -9.01 -16.46 12.57
N HIS A 413 -8.69 -15.34 11.93
CA HIS A 413 -9.66 -14.63 11.12
C HIS A 413 -8.98 -13.90 9.97
N ILE A 414 -9.66 -13.83 8.81
CA ILE A 414 -9.24 -13.07 7.64
C ILE A 414 -10.40 -12.24 7.14
N ASP A 415 -10.21 -10.92 7.11
CA ASP A 415 -11.10 -10.00 6.41
C ASP A 415 -10.42 -9.40 5.18
N THR A 416 -11.22 -9.10 4.15
CA THR A 416 -10.75 -8.42 2.94
C THR A 416 -11.28 -7.00 2.87
N HIS A 417 -10.42 -6.04 2.61
CA HIS A 417 -10.71 -4.60 2.67
C HIS A 417 -10.88 -3.94 1.29
N GLY A 418 -10.72 -4.65 0.17
CA GLY A 418 -10.63 -4.05 -1.16
C GLY A 418 -11.68 -2.98 -1.45
N VAL A 419 -12.97 -3.28 -1.20
CA VAL A 419 -14.05 -2.30 -1.40
C VAL A 419 -13.97 -1.14 -0.40
N HIS A 420 -13.63 -1.39 0.86
CA HIS A 420 -13.41 -0.34 1.85
C HIS A 420 -12.25 0.57 1.44
N TYR A 421 -11.18 -0.03 0.91
CA TYR A 421 -10.03 0.73 0.44
C TYR A 421 -10.39 1.63 -0.74
N SER A 422 -11.26 1.18 -1.65
CA SER A 422 -11.68 2.01 -2.78
C SER A 422 -12.34 3.31 -2.33
N THR A 423 -13.07 3.30 -1.23
CA THR A 423 -13.66 4.51 -0.63
C THR A 423 -12.58 5.42 -0.03
N THR A 424 -11.65 4.86 0.71
CA THR A 424 -10.51 5.61 1.27
C THR A 424 -9.70 6.30 0.17
N LEU A 425 -9.36 5.54 -0.88
CA LEU A 425 -8.65 6.05 -2.05
C LEU A 425 -9.43 7.12 -2.80
N TRP A 426 -10.77 7.00 -2.86
CA TRP A 426 -11.62 8.02 -3.45
C TRP A 426 -11.56 9.34 -2.67
N TYR A 427 -11.58 9.30 -1.33
CA TYR A 427 -11.37 10.50 -0.51
C TYR A 427 -9.98 11.09 -0.74
N TRP A 428 -8.92 10.25 -0.78
CA TRP A 428 -7.57 10.71 -1.08
C TRP A 428 -7.46 11.36 -2.46
N TYR A 429 -8.08 10.77 -3.48
CA TYR A 429 -8.15 11.35 -4.82
C TYR A 429 -8.82 12.74 -4.79
N ARG A 430 -9.96 12.87 -4.13
CA ARG A 430 -10.67 14.12 -4.00
C ARG A 430 -9.83 15.18 -3.29
N ASN A 431 -9.20 14.84 -2.18
CA ASN A 431 -8.31 15.73 -1.44
C ASN A 431 -7.10 16.16 -2.31
N TRP A 432 -6.51 15.22 -3.06
CA TRP A 432 -5.42 15.49 -3.99
C TRP A 432 -5.83 16.50 -5.07
N MET A 433 -6.98 16.32 -5.67
CA MET A 433 -7.51 17.22 -6.69
C MET A 433 -7.79 18.64 -6.15
N VAL A 434 -8.29 18.76 -4.92
CA VAL A 434 -8.50 20.06 -4.25
C VAL A 434 -7.18 20.80 -4.02
N ASN A 435 -6.10 20.07 -3.72
CA ASN A 435 -4.79 20.66 -3.45
C ASN A 435 -3.87 20.73 -4.69
N LYS A 436 -4.42 20.51 -5.90
CA LYS A 436 -3.67 20.48 -7.18
C LYS A 436 -2.68 21.63 -7.33
N GLU A 437 -3.12 22.86 -7.13
CA GLU A 437 -2.28 24.05 -7.33
C GLU A 437 -1.09 24.07 -6.36
N LYS A 438 -1.31 23.70 -5.10
CA LYS A 438 -0.26 23.62 -4.07
C LYS A 438 0.77 22.54 -4.42
N VAL A 439 0.29 21.37 -4.87
CA VAL A 439 1.15 20.26 -5.27
C VAL A 439 2.00 20.65 -6.48
N ILE A 440 1.38 21.21 -7.52
CA ILE A 440 2.10 21.60 -8.74
C ILE A 440 3.14 22.68 -8.42
N ALA A 441 2.80 23.67 -7.60
CA ALA A 441 3.72 24.75 -7.22
C ALA A 441 4.95 24.24 -6.47
N LYS A 442 4.79 23.22 -5.61
CA LYS A 442 5.88 22.73 -4.77
C LYS A 442 6.63 21.54 -5.37
N TYR A 443 5.91 20.58 -5.95
CA TYR A 443 6.45 19.28 -6.40
C TYR A 443 6.46 19.12 -7.93
N GLY A 444 5.79 20.01 -8.66
CA GLY A 444 5.71 19.98 -10.11
C GLY A 444 4.56 19.15 -10.69
N GLU A 445 4.20 19.47 -11.94
CA GLU A 445 3.06 18.86 -12.64
C GLU A 445 3.22 17.35 -12.86
N ARG A 446 4.46 16.89 -13.11
CA ARG A 446 4.74 15.47 -13.32
C ARG A 446 4.36 14.62 -12.09
N TRP A 447 4.73 15.06 -10.89
CA TRP A 447 4.37 14.38 -9.65
C TRP A 447 2.88 14.42 -9.38
N PHE A 448 2.23 15.58 -9.65
CA PHE A 448 0.78 15.68 -9.53
C PHE A 448 0.09 14.63 -10.40
N LYS A 449 0.47 14.48 -11.68
CA LYS A 449 -0.13 13.53 -12.62
C LYS A 449 0.13 12.06 -12.27
N ILE A 450 1.32 11.73 -11.75
CA ILE A 450 1.62 10.37 -11.31
C ILE A 450 0.67 9.96 -10.17
N TRP A 451 0.47 10.84 -9.20
CA TRP A 451 -0.39 10.56 -8.04
C TRP A 451 -1.88 10.63 -8.39
N GLU A 452 -2.29 11.54 -9.27
CA GLU A 452 -3.64 11.58 -9.82
C GLU A 452 -4.02 10.25 -10.48
N TYR A 453 -3.17 9.75 -11.37
CA TYR A 453 -3.36 8.46 -12.02
C TYR A 453 -3.34 7.30 -11.03
N PHE A 454 -2.36 7.29 -10.11
CA PHE A 454 -2.22 6.28 -9.07
C PHE A 454 -3.51 6.15 -8.25
N LEU A 455 -3.99 7.25 -7.70
CA LEU A 455 -5.18 7.26 -6.85
C LEU A 455 -6.43 6.86 -7.64
N ALA A 456 -6.62 7.43 -8.84
CA ALA A 456 -7.76 7.10 -9.71
C ALA A 456 -7.80 5.60 -10.07
N TYR A 457 -6.66 5.03 -10.45
CA TYR A 457 -6.62 3.61 -10.81
C TYR A 457 -6.72 2.69 -9.60
N SER A 458 -6.14 3.07 -8.47
CA SER A 458 -6.26 2.32 -7.21
C SER A 458 -7.71 2.19 -6.75
N ILE A 459 -8.53 3.24 -6.90
CA ILE A 459 -9.98 3.19 -6.61
C ILE A 459 -10.63 2.06 -7.40
N ILE A 460 -10.34 2.00 -8.70
CA ILE A 460 -10.97 1.07 -9.63
C ILE A 460 -10.54 -0.36 -9.33
N ILE A 461 -9.23 -0.61 -9.26
CA ILE A 461 -8.70 -1.97 -9.09
C ILE A 461 -9.07 -2.57 -7.72
N SER A 462 -9.14 -1.75 -6.67
CA SER A 462 -9.58 -2.16 -5.34
C SER A 462 -11.07 -2.52 -5.35
N ARG A 463 -11.91 -1.72 -5.99
CA ARG A 463 -13.35 -1.98 -6.10
C ARG A 463 -13.66 -3.22 -6.92
N GLN A 464 -12.86 -3.51 -7.95
CA GLN A 464 -13.02 -4.68 -8.82
C GLN A 464 -12.47 -5.97 -8.21
N GLY A 465 -11.76 -5.89 -7.07
CA GLY A 465 -11.10 -7.05 -6.46
C GLY A 465 -9.85 -7.53 -7.21
N GLY A 466 -9.26 -6.70 -8.07
CA GLY A 466 -7.96 -6.96 -8.70
C GLY A 466 -6.83 -6.83 -7.68
N ALA A 467 -6.81 -5.70 -6.96
CA ALA A 467 -6.03 -5.52 -5.75
C ALA A 467 -6.95 -5.54 -4.52
N THR A 468 -6.43 -5.97 -3.39
CA THR A 468 -7.14 -5.96 -2.11
C THR A 468 -6.15 -5.83 -0.96
N VAL A 469 -6.66 -5.60 0.23
CA VAL A 469 -5.91 -5.67 1.48
C VAL A 469 -6.51 -6.77 2.34
N TYR A 470 -5.68 -7.59 2.92
CA TYR A 470 -6.06 -8.63 3.86
C TYR A 470 -5.73 -8.20 5.27
N GLN A 471 -6.69 -8.29 6.18
CA GLN A 471 -6.46 -8.14 7.61
C GLN A 471 -6.58 -9.51 8.26
N ILE A 472 -5.50 -9.98 8.86
CA ILE A 472 -5.34 -11.35 9.36
C ILE A 472 -5.04 -11.28 10.86
N THR A 473 -5.88 -11.92 11.67
CA THR A 473 -5.67 -12.05 13.12
C THR A 473 -5.04 -13.40 13.42
N LEU A 474 -4.01 -13.40 14.26
CA LEU A 474 -3.07 -14.49 14.44
C LEU A 474 -2.72 -14.72 15.90
N HIS A 475 -2.56 -15.97 16.28
CA HIS A 475 -1.98 -16.38 17.55
C HIS A 475 -0.86 -17.37 17.35
N LYS A 476 0.00 -17.56 18.36
CA LYS A 476 0.97 -18.66 18.34
C LYS A 476 0.23 -20.00 18.36
N ASN A 477 0.62 -20.92 17.47
CA ASN A 477 0.09 -22.29 17.49
C ASN A 477 0.83 -23.12 18.54
N LEU A 478 0.38 -22.99 19.78
CA LEU A 478 0.91 -23.70 20.94
C LEU A 478 -0.14 -24.70 21.43
N ASN A 479 0.28 -25.79 22.06
CA ASN A 479 -0.62 -26.75 22.71
C ASN A 479 -1.23 -26.17 23.99
N ALA A 480 -1.92 -25.03 23.86
CA ALA A 480 -2.47 -24.24 24.97
C ALA A 480 -4.00 -24.42 25.08
N TYR A 481 -4.49 -24.49 26.31
CA TYR A 481 -5.91 -24.72 26.60
C TYR A 481 -6.70 -23.44 26.91
N HIS A 482 -6.01 -22.35 27.26
CA HIS A 482 -6.64 -21.07 27.64
C HIS A 482 -7.32 -20.33 26.47
N ARG A 483 -7.12 -20.76 25.24
CA ARG A 483 -7.64 -20.13 24.02
C ARG A 483 -9.16 -20.13 23.92
N VAL A 484 -9.84 -20.93 24.72
CA VAL A 484 -11.31 -20.90 24.84
C VAL A 484 -11.81 -19.54 25.31
N GLU A 485 -11.04 -18.84 26.12
CA GLU A 485 -11.38 -17.51 26.65
C GLU A 485 -11.45 -16.44 25.55
N ASP A 486 -10.79 -16.70 24.42
CA ASP A 486 -10.71 -15.76 23.31
C ASP A 486 -11.86 -15.90 22.28
N ILE A 487 -12.69 -16.94 22.41
CA ILE A 487 -13.84 -17.17 21.50
C ILE A 487 -14.71 -15.91 21.30
N PRO A 488 -15.00 -15.09 22.32
CA PRO A 488 -15.79 -13.87 22.14
C PRO A 488 -15.18 -12.85 21.19
N ARG A 489 -13.86 -12.91 20.95
CA ARG A 489 -13.12 -12.02 20.05
C ARG A 489 -13.03 -12.53 18.61
N HIS A 490 -13.52 -13.74 18.33
CA HIS A 490 -13.59 -14.30 16.97
C HIS A 490 -14.69 -13.63 16.16
N HIS A 491 -14.48 -12.39 15.76
CA HIS A 491 -15.45 -11.65 14.96
C HIS A 491 -14.76 -10.82 13.86
N GLY A 492 -15.46 -10.70 12.73
CA GLY A 492 -15.05 -9.82 11.64
C GLY A 492 -15.37 -8.34 11.92
N PHE A 493 -15.23 -7.50 10.91
CA PHE A 493 -15.41 -6.05 11.02
C PHE A 493 -16.69 -5.63 11.73
N GLN A 494 -17.82 -6.19 11.35
CA GLN A 494 -19.12 -5.79 11.92
C GLN A 494 -19.25 -6.15 13.40
N GLY A 495 -18.66 -7.25 13.81
CA GLY A 495 -18.60 -7.63 15.23
C GLY A 495 -17.71 -6.65 16.00
N ALA A 496 -16.49 -6.38 15.50
CA ALA A 496 -15.55 -5.45 16.13
C ALA A 496 -16.10 -4.01 16.21
N LEU A 497 -16.81 -3.55 15.18
CA LEU A 497 -17.43 -2.22 15.20
C LEU A 497 -18.53 -2.08 16.26
N LYS A 498 -19.23 -3.18 16.57
CA LYS A 498 -20.33 -3.22 17.56
C LYS A 498 -19.88 -3.58 18.96
N ALA A 499 -18.63 -4.03 19.14
CA ALA A 499 -18.10 -4.39 20.45
C ALA A 499 -18.23 -3.21 21.42
N PRO A 500 -18.73 -3.45 22.66
CA PRO A 500 -18.76 -2.42 23.68
C PRO A 500 -17.32 -2.12 24.12
N HIS A 501 -17.05 -0.87 24.45
CA HIS A 501 -15.79 -0.53 25.11
C HIS A 501 -15.82 -1.01 26.56
N ASP A 502 -14.83 -1.77 26.98
CA ASP A 502 -14.71 -2.34 28.35
C ASP A 502 -14.42 -1.27 29.41
N GLY A 503 -15.34 -0.31 29.57
CA GLY A 503 -15.30 0.64 30.69
C GLY A 503 -14.26 1.77 30.62
N PHE A 504 -13.39 1.76 29.63
CA PHE A 504 -12.48 2.88 29.37
C PHE A 504 -13.25 4.00 28.66
N VAL A 505 -13.28 5.20 29.23
CA VAL A 505 -13.98 6.35 28.62
C VAL A 505 -13.11 6.93 27.51
N PRO A 506 -13.48 6.79 26.22
CA PRO A 506 -12.68 7.31 25.14
C PRO A 506 -12.61 8.84 25.19
N THR A 507 -11.41 9.40 25.16
CA THR A 507 -11.20 10.83 24.92
C THR A 507 -11.06 11.18 23.46
N TRP A 508 -11.11 10.15 22.60
CA TRP A 508 -11.03 10.29 21.15
C TRP A 508 -12.33 10.84 20.55
N SER A 509 -12.24 11.86 19.71
CA SER A 509 -13.39 12.42 19.00
C SER A 509 -13.35 12.06 17.51
N THR A 510 -14.41 11.43 17.01
CA THR A 510 -14.58 11.14 15.58
C THR A 510 -14.87 12.39 14.76
N THR A 511 -15.47 13.41 15.40
CA THR A 511 -15.88 14.66 14.71
C THR A 511 -14.77 15.69 14.58
N GLY A 512 -13.51 15.32 14.81
CA GLY A 512 -12.42 16.18 14.46
C GLY A 512 -11.56 16.67 15.64
N ARG A 513 -11.46 17.89 15.88
CA ARG A 513 -10.34 18.61 16.49
C ARG A 513 -10.03 18.35 17.96
N LYS A 514 -11.01 17.98 18.77
CA LYS A 514 -10.83 17.87 20.22
C LYS A 514 -10.06 16.61 20.66
N GLY A 515 -10.25 15.50 19.98
CA GLY A 515 -9.62 14.22 20.33
C GLY A 515 -8.14 14.10 19.95
N LEU A 516 -7.63 14.93 19.04
CA LEU A 516 -6.23 14.90 18.60
C LEU A 516 -5.35 15.93 19.34
N GLY A 517 -5.89 16.65 20.35
CA GLY A 517 -5.13 17.66 21.06
C GLY A 517 -4.68 18.85 20.17
N MET A 518 -5.38 19.12 19.09
CA MET A 518 -5.15 20.29 18.22
C MET A 518 -5.85 21.55 18.74
N ASN A 519 -5.96 21.73 20.05
CA ASN A 519 -6.32 23.02 20.58
C ASN A 519 -5.07 23.90 20.52
N GLY A 520 -5.10 24.91 19.66
CA GLY A 520 -4.08 25.94 19.64
C GLY A 520 -4.10 26.69 20.95
N ASP A 521 -3.17 26.38 21.82
CA ASP A 521 -2.70 27.32 22.81
C ASP A 521 -1.40 27.90 22.24
N GLU A 522 -1.43 29.20 22.02
CA GLU A 522 -0.30 30.01 21.57
C GLU A 522 0.83 29.92 22.61
N GLU A 523 1.84 29.09 22.40
CA GLU A 523 3.12 29.28 23.06
C GLU A 523 4.13 29.88 22.09
N LYS A 524 4.65 31.00 22.51
CA LYS A 524 5.63 31.86 21.81
C LYS A 524 6.91 31.08 21.53
N GLY A 525 7.39 31.21 20.31
CA GLY A 525 8.51 30.50 19.73
C GLY A 525 9.84 30.64 20.48
N GLY A 526 10.48 29.52 20.60
CA GLY A 526 11.92 29.38 20.69
C GLY A 526 12.44 28.77 19.38
N ASP A 527 13.56 29.22 18.92
CA ASP A 527 14.19 28.77 17.66
C ASP A 527 14.68 27.32 17.79
N PRO A 528 14.22 26.36 16.93
CA PRO A 528 14.55 24.95 17.06
C PRO A 528 15.82 24.49 16.35
N ASN A 529 16.67 25.39 15.87
CA ASN A 529 17.75 24.99 14.95
C ASN A 529 19.17 24.87 15.55
N ASP A 530 19.37 25.01 16.86
CA ASP A 530 20.73 25.05 17.41
C ASP A 530 21.20 23.81 18.20
N ASP A 531 20.36 22.77 18.41
CA ASP A 531 20.74 21.67 19.32
C ASP A 531 20.64 20.24 18.75
N ASP A 532 20.38 20.03 17.45
CA ASP A 532 20.03 18.70 16.93
C ASP A 532 21.22 17.72 16.69
N ASP A 533 22.46 18.17 16.66
CA ASP A 533 23.60 17.28 16.35
C ASP A 533 24.21 16.59 17.59
N GLU A 534 24.10 17.16 18.79
CA GLU A 534 24.62 16.52 20.02
C GLU A 534 23.73 15.39 20.56
N ASP A 535 22.44 15.46 20.34
CA ASP A 535 21.46 14.49 20.87
C ASP A 535 21.46 13.14 20.10
N ASP A 536 21.79 13.15 18.82
CA ASP A 536 21.85 11.92 17.99
C ASP A 536 23.08 11.06 18.34
N GLU A 537 24.20 11.68 18.73
CA GLU A 537 25.40 10.95 19.18
C GLU A 537 25.21 10.33 20.57
N ALA A 538 24.49 11.00 21.45
CA ALA A 538 24.13 10.49 22.78
C ALA A 538 23.17 9.29 22.71
N LYS A 539 22.20 9.32 21.81
CA LYS A 539 21.26 8.20 21.56
C LYS A 539 21.96 7.00 20.93
N ARG A 540 22.87 7.23 19.99
CA ARG A 540 23.71 6.15 19.41
C ARG A 540 24.62 5.51 20.46
N ARG A 541 25.17 6.28 21.39
CA ARG A 541 25.97 5.75 22.52
C ARG A 541 25.14 4.95 23.50
N ARG A 542 23.88 5.35 23.80
CA ARG A 542 22.94 4.59 24.64
C ARG A 542 22.54 3.27 23.99
N GLY A 543 22.24 3.27 22.68
CA GLY A 543 21.94 2.06 21.93
C GLY A 543 23.11 1.07 21.84
N ARG A 544 24.36 1.55 21.74
CA ARG A 544 25.55 0.69 21.79
C ARG A 544 25.78 0.09 23.18
N LYS A 545 25.64 0.87 24.24
CA LYS A 545 25.76 0.36 25.62
C LYS A 545 24.72 -0.68 25.97
N LEU A 546 23.50 -0.54 25.43
CA LEU A 546 22.44 -1.52 25.62
C LEU A 546 22.75 -2.82 24.87
N LYS A 547 23.29 -2.75 23.66
CA LYS A 547 23.72 -3.92 22.88
C LYS A 547 24.93 -4.63 23.51
N GLU A 548 25.86 -3.90 24.13
CA GLU A 548 26.99 -4.48 24.87
C GLU A 548 26.50 -5.19 26.13
N LYS A 549 25.58 -4.59 26.87
CA LYS A 549 25.00 -5.20 28.08
C LYS A 549 24.21 -6.48 27.79
N ILE A 550 23.48 -6.51 26.68
CA ILE A 550 22.76 -7.73 26.24
C ILE A 550 23.73 -8.83 25.79
N LYS A 551 24.93 -8.48 25.28
CA LYS A 551 25.97 -9.46 24.92
C LYS A 551 26.73 -10.01 26.12
N GLU A 552 26.81 -9.26 27.22
CA GLU A 552 27.42 -9.70 28.48
C GLU A 552 26.50 -10.62 29.30
N ASP A 553 25.15 -10.45 29.12
CA ASP A 553 24.13 -11.25 29.83
C ASP A 553 23.72 -12.54 29.03
N MET A 554 24.28 -12.78 27.83
CA MET A 554 24.12 -14.01 27.03
C MET A 554 25.38 -14.87 27.01
#